data_ccddcc596cde695bdd49946c36b7db30
#
_entry.id   ccddcc596cde695bdd49946c36b7db30
#
_cell.length_a   1.000
_cell.length_b   1.000
_cell.length_c   1.000
_cell.angle_alpha   90.00
_cell.angle_beta   90.00
_cell.angle_gamma   90.00
#
_symmetry.space_group_name_H-M   'P 1'
#
loop_
_entity.id
_entity.type
_entity.pdbx_description
1 polymer ?
#
loop_
_entity_poly.entity_id
_entity_poly.type
_entity_poly.pdbx_seq_one_letter_code
_entity_poly.pdbx_strand_id
1 'polypeptide(L)' 'MADIKYEVKESFGILSVSAKGWSKELRSISWNNREPKYDIIEWAPEDELMGKGITLSKEDLKKLKEILNGMDL' A
#
# COMPACT_ATOMS: atom_id res chain seq x y z
N MET A 1 6.30 -11.21 22.49
CA MET A 1 5.99 -11.12 21.06
C MET A 1 6.17 -9.67 20.60
N ALA A 2 6.96 -9.47 19.57
CA ALA A 2 7.19 -8.12 19.09
C ALA A 2 6.02 -7.70 18.21
N ASP A 3 5.40 -6.60 18.54
CA ASP A 3 4.35 -6.05 17.71
C ASP A 3 4.99 -5.36 16.51
N ILE A 4 4.37 -5.54 15.35
CA ILE A 4 4.79 -4.82 14.16
C ILE A 4 4.28 -3.39 14.31
N LYS A 5 5.22 -2.44 14.34
CA LYS A 5 4.86 -1.03 14.40
C LYS A 5 4.87 -0.47 12.99
N TYR A 6 3.85 0.32 12.67
CA TYR A 6 3.81 0.98 11.39
C TYR A 6 3.11 2.32 11.52
N GLU A 7 3.42 3.21 10.60
CA GLU A 7 2.79 4.52 10.55
C GLU A 7 2.50 4.86 9.10
N VAL A 8 1.22 5.12 8.81
CA VAL A 8 0.83 5.55 7.47
C VAL A 8 1.21 7.01 7.31
N LYS A 9 2.13 7.28 6.38
CA LYS A 9 2.59 8.65 6.13
C LYS A 9 1.70 9.37 5.15
N GLU A 10 1.21 8.66 4.13
CA GLU A 10 0.39 9.28 3.09
C GLU A 10 -0.45 8.21 2.41
N SER A 11 -1.68 8.56 2.03
CA SER A 11 -2.55 7.70 1.23
C SER A 11 -2.71 8.36 -0.14
N PHE A 12 -2.37 7.63 -1.20
CA PHE A 12 -2.39 8.18 -2.55
C PHE A 12 -3.69 7.92 -3.29
N GLY A 13 -4.36 6.82 -2.98
CA GLY A 13 -5.62 6.51 -3.61
C GLY A 13 -6.07 5.09 -3.40
N ILE A 14 -7.31 4.84 -3.74
CA ILE A 14 -7.95 3.54 -3.61
C ILE A 14 -8.06 2.91 -4.99
N LEU A 15 -7.59 1.66 -5.12
CA LEU A 15 -7.67 0.93 -6.38
C LEU A 15 -9.03 0.24 -6.54
N SER A 16 -9.54 -0.32 -5.45
CA SER A 16 -10.81 -1.02 -5.48
C SER A 16 -11.35 -1.20 -4.08
N VAL A 17 -12.65 -1.47 -3.98
CA VAL A 17 -13.30 -1.78 -2.71
C VAL A 17 -14.04 -3.09 -2.92
N SER A 18 -13.81 -4.06 -2.03
CA SER A 18 -14.46 -5.36 -2.11
C SER A 18 -15.88 -5.31 -1.58
N ALA A 19 -16.65 -6.39 -1.82
CA ALA A 19 -18.02 -6.50 -1.33
C ALA A 19 -18.10 -6.42 0.20
N LYS A 20 -17.02 -6.79 0.89
CA LYS A 20 -16.97 -6.75 2.36
C LYS A 20 -16.54 -5.39 2.90
N GLY A 21 -16.30 -4.43 2.02
CA GLY A 21 -15.90 -3.09 2.42
C GLY A 21 -14.39 -2.93 2.62
N TRP A 22 -13.59 -3.91 2.23
CA TRP A 22 -12.14 -3.79 2.27
C TRP A 22 -11.67 -2.97 1.07
N SER A 23 -10.78 -2.03 1.29
CA SER A 23 -10.22 -1.19 0.23
C SER A 23 -8.78 -1.56 -0.05
N LYS A 24 -8.46 -1.73 -1.33
CA LYS A 24 -7.09 -1.94 -1.78
C LYS A 24 -6.52 -0.57 -2.10
N GLU A 25 -5.48 -0.17 -1.37
CA GLU A 25 -4.97 1.20 -1.45
C GLU A 25 -3.47 1.25 -1.62
N LEU A 26 -3.03 2.31 -2.28
CA LEU A 26 -1.60 2.64 -2.37
C LEU A 26 -1.30 3.67 -1.30
N ARG A 27 -0.44 3.32 -0.35
CA ARG A 27 -0.07 4.18 0.75
C ARG A 27 1.45 4.20 0.93
N SER A 28 1.96 5.27 1.54
CA SER A 28 3.34 5.33 1.98
C SER A 28 3.34 4.97 3.47
N ILE A 29 4.07 3.95 3.85
CA ILE A 29 4.07 3.43 5.22
C ILE A 29 5.50 3.30 5.73
N SER A 30 5.71 3.78 6.96
CA SER A 30 6.95 3.58 7.68
C SER A 30 6.79 2.35 8.57
N TRP A 31 7.57 1.31 8.30
CA TRP A 31 7.53 0.07 9.05
C TRP A 31 8.65 0.07 10.09
N ASN A 32 8.30 -0.15 11.36
CA ASN A 32 9.27 -0.22 12.47
C ASN A 32 10.21 0.99 12.52
N ASN A 33 9.66 2.18 12.29
CA ASN A 33 10.40 3.45 12.30
C ASN A 33 11.49 3.52 11.23
N ARG A 34 11.39 2.69 10.18
CA ARG A 34 12.31 2.74 9.05
C ARG A 34 11.83 3.77 8.03
N GLU A 35 12.68 4.03 7.04
CA GLU A 35 12.33 4.92 5.96
C GLU A 35 11.06 4.44 5.28
N PRO A 36 10.09 5.34 5.00
CA PRO A 36 8.82 4.93 4.39
C PRO A 36 9.01 4.28 3.03
N LYS A 37 8.20 3.25 2.78
CA LYS A 37 8.13 2.58 1.49
C LYS A 37 6.70 2.69 0.98
N TYR A 38 6.47 2.20 -0.21
CA TYR A 38 5.16 2.26 -0.85
C TYR A 38 4.50 0.89 -0.76
N ASP A 39 3.26 0.86 -0.29
CA ASP A 39 2.55 -0.39 -0.07
C ASP A 39 1.22 -0.38 -0.79
N ILE A 40 0.92 -1.49 -1.49
CA ILE A 40 -0.39 -1.74 -2.04
C ILE A 40 -0.99 -2.85 -1.19
N ILE A 41 -1.90 -2.49 -0.31
CA ILE A 41 -2.45 -3.39 0.71
C ILE A 41 -3.95 -3.21 0.81
N GLU A 42 -4.64 -4.30 1.16
CA GLU A 42 -6.07 -4.24 1.47
C GLU A 42 -6.27 -3.85 2.92
N TRP A 43 -7.17 -2.91 3.15
CA TRP A 43 -7.50 -2.42 4.49
C TRP A 43 -8.96 -2.69 4.80
N ALA A 44 -9.21 -3.19 6.01
CA ALA A 44 -10.57 -3.39 6.49
C ALA A 44 -11.25 -2.03 6.74
N PRO A 45 -12.57 -1.99 6.87
CA PRO A 45 -13.27 -0.74 7.20
C PRO A 45 -12.63 -0.11 8.45
N GLU A 46 -12.46 1.21 8.41
CA GLU A 46 -11.86 1.99 9.49
C GLU A 46 -10.42 1.57 9.84
N ASP A 47 -9.74 0.92 8.89
CA ASP A 47 -8.35 0.47 9.06
C ASP A 47 -8.13 -0.47 10.27
N GLU A 48 -9.17 -1.20 10.67
CA GLU A 48 -9.07 -2.11 11.82
C GLU A 48 -8.10 -3.25 11.59
N LEU A 49 -8.05 -3.74 10.37
CA LEU A 49 -7.18 -4.87 10.00
C LEU A 49 -6.50 -4.56 8.68
N MET A 50 -5.34 -5.17 8.52
CA MET A 50 -4.54 -5.07 7.30
C MET A 50 -4.51 -6.44 6.64
N GLY A 51 -4.87 -6.50 5.37
CA GLY A 51 -4.84 -7.75 4.62
C GLY A 51 -3.51 -7.96 3.91
N LYS A 52 -3.56 -8.78 2.87
CA LYS A 52 -2.38 -9.07 2.07
C LYS A 52 -2.04 -7.90 1.15
N GLY A 53 -0.76 -7.79 0.82
CA GLY A 53 -0.32 -6.76 -0.08
C GLY A 53 1.15 -6.91 -0.40
N ILE A 54 1.70 -5.91 -1.07
CA ILE A 54 3.12 -5.89 -1.43
C ILE A 54 3.72 -4.55 -1.01
N THR A 55 5.01 -4.60 -0.71
CA THR A 55 5.79 -3.42 -0.37
C THR A 55 6.76 -3.15 -1.51
N LEU A 56 6.80 -1.91 -1.98
CA LEU A 56 7.64 -1.50 -3.09
C LEU A 56 8.60 -0.40 -2.64
N SER A 57 9.84 -0.48 -3.13
CA SER A 57 10.78 0.62 -2.95
C SER A 57 10.41 1.74 -3.93
N LYS A 58 11.05 2.90 -3.76
CA LYS A 58 10.82 4.02 -4.68
C LYS A 58 11.23 3.65 -6.10
N GLU A 59 12.33 2.91 -6.25
CA GLU A 59 12.78 2.45 -7.57
C GLU A 59 11.78 1.50 -8.19
N ASP A 60 11.25 0.55 -7.40
CA ASP A 60 10.23 -0.37 -7.87
C ASP A 60 9.00 0.38 -8.35
N LEU A 61 8.58 1.38 -7.59
CA LEU A 61 7.39 2.16 -7.94
C LEU A 61 7.59 2.94 -9.23
N LYS A 62 8.79 3.52 -9.42
CA LYS A 62 9.13 4.22 -10.64
C LYS A 62 9.10 3.28 -11.85
N LYS A 63 9.63 2.07 -11.68
CA LYS A 63 9.63 1.08 -12.75
C LYS A 63 8.21 0.63 -13.08
N LEU A 64 7.39 0.45 -12.06
CA LEU A 64 5.97 0.11 -12.26
C LEU A 64 5.27 1.20 -13.06
N LYS A 65 5.54 2.46 -12.74
CA LYS A 65 4.98 3.59 -13.47
C LYS A 65 5.35 3.53 -14.95
N GLU A 66 6.62 3.24 -15.25
CA GLU A 66 7.08 3.12 -16.63
C GLU A 66 6.36 1.99 -17.36
N ILE A 67 6.22 0.84 -16.70
CA ILE A 67 5.53 -0.31 -17.28
C ILE A 67 4.08 0.05 -17.59
N LEU A 68 3.39 0.66 -16.63
CA LEU A 68 1.99 1.05 -16.79
C LEU A 68 1.81 2.05 -17.94
N ASN A 69 2.74 2.99 -18.08
CA ASN A 69 2.67 3.98 -19.14
C ASN A 69 2.86 3.36 -20.53
N GLY A 70 3.53 2.22 -20.61
CA GLY A 70 3.71 1.50 -21.85
C GLY A 70 2.62 0.49 -22.16
N MET A 71 1.68 0.30 -21.25
CA MET A 71 0.60 -0.65 -21.41
C MET A 71 -0.61 0.00 -22.06
N ASP A 72 -1.34 -0.79 -22.83
CA ASP A 72 -2.60 -0.36 -23.43
C ASP A 72 -3.74 -0.86 -22.51
N LEU A 73 -4.10 -0.02 -21.57
CA LEU A 73 -5.16 -0.35 -20.61
C LEU A 73 -6.51 0.20 -21.03
#